data_d9e7e64fafd23c0c8bb4f2a2cda25622
#
_entry.id   d9e7e64fafd23c0c8bb4f2a2cda25622
#
_cell.length_a   1.000
_cell.length_b   1.000
_cell.length_c   1.000
_cell.angle_alpha   90.00
_cell.angle_beta   90.00
_cell.angle_gamma   90.00
#
_symmetry.space_group_name_H-M   'P 1'
#
loop_
_entity.id
_entity.type
_entity.pdbx_description
1 polymer ?
#
loop_
_entity_poly.entity_id
_entity_poly.type
_entity_poly.pdbx_seq_one_letter_code
_entity_poly.pdbx_strand_id
1 'polypeptide(L)'
;DLVALSDQDDVWRPDRVSRAVEAFAARPAVQLVASDATLIDAVGADLGTTLFATLGLDDALRGRLDGPEAFDELLHRNLLTGATVMVRRELIERAAPFPGSWVHDEWLAMVASVTGGLAVLPDRLIGYRQHGANQIGVTALGWSGRLAKLREPRTERNARLLARASDLAERLPGIAADGAEVADRLAAKLAHEHVRSSLPAAHLRRLAPVFREWRTGRYGRYGLGAQDLLRDLVQPV
;
A
#
# COMPACT_ATOMS: atom_id res chain seq x y z
N ASP A 1 -8.27 -5.42 -23.15
CA ASP A 1 -8.40 -3.97 -22.90
C ASP A 1 -7.59 -3.56 -21.67
N LEU A 2 -6.98 -2.35 -21.71
CA LEU A 2 -6.20 -1.75 -20.64
C LEU A 2 -6.85 -0.44 -20.17
N VAL A 3 -6.68 -0.12 -18.90
CA VAL A 3 -7.18 1.12 -18.27
C VAL A 3 -6.01 1.78 -17.55
N ALA A 4 -5.71 3.03 -17.89
CA ALA A 4 -4.73 3.86 -17.18
C ALA A 4 -5.46 4.74 -16.17
N LEU A 5 -5.00 4.74 -14.93
CA LEU A 5 -5.46 5.69 -13.93
C LEU A 5 -4.76 7.04 -14.17
N SER A 6 -5.45 8.12 -13.87
CA SER A 6 -4.93 9.48 -14.14
C SER A 6 -5.46 10.46 -13.12
N ASP A 7 -4.56 11.20 -12.51
CA ASP A 7 -4.89 12.40 -11.76
C ASP A 7 -4.88 13.59 -12.71
N GLN A 8 -5.73 14.57 -12.45
CA GLN A 8 -6.02 15.67 -13.37
C GLN A 8 -4.89 16.70 -13.51
N ASP A 9 -3.95 16.69 -12.57
CA ASP A 9 -2.88 17.67 -12.41
C ASP A 9 -1.49 17.12 -12.75
N ASP A 10 -1.39 15.81 -13.04
CA ASP A 10 -0.14 15.16 -13.40
C ASP A 10 0.20 15.31 -14.90
N VAL A 11 1.48 15.20 -15.21
CA VAL A 11 2.00 15.31 -16.57
C VAL A 11 2.50 13.95 -17.06
N TRP A 12 1.84 13.38 -18.06
CA TRP A 12 2.28 12.12 -18.66
C TRP A 12 3.41 12.33 -19.65
N ARG A 13 4.42 11.45 -19.59
CA ARG A 13 5.37 11.34 -20.69
C ARG A 13 4.69 10.76 -21.93
N PRO A 14 5.11 11.19 -23.14
CA PRO A 14 4.50 10.71 -24.39
C PRO A 14 4.54 9.19 -24.58
N ASP A 15 5.54 8.53 -24.01
CA ASP A 15 5.77 7.08 -24.10
C ASP A 15 5.17 6.27 -22.94
N ARG A 16 4.44 6.91 -21.99
CA ARG A 16 3.87 6.22 -20.82
C ARG A 16 3.02 5.02 -21.21
N VAL A 17 2.09 5.22 -22.13
CA VAL A 17 1.15 4.17 -22.53
C VAL A 17 1.87 3.05 -23.27
N SER A 18 2.77 3.36 -24.22
CA SER A 18 3.51 2.35 -24.97
C SER A 18 4.41 1.51 -24.08
N ARG A 19 5.12 2.12 -23.11
CA ARG A 19 5.95 1.40 -22.14
C ARG A 19 5.15 0.42 -21.28
N ALA A 20 3.98 0.84 -20.81
CA ALA A 20 3.10 -0.03 -20.04
C ALA A 20 2.53 -1.17 -20.91
N VAL A 21 2.13 -0.89 -22.17
CA VAL A 21 1.65 -1.91 -23.12
C VAL A 21 2.74 -2.94 -23.43
N GLU A 22 3.99 -2.51 -23.62
CA GLU A 22 5.14 -3.40 -23.79
C GLU A 22 5.32 -4.35 -22.60
N ALA A 23 5.18 -3.82 -21.36
CA ALA A 23 5.28 -4.64 -20.16
C ALA A 23 4.17 -5.70 -20.07
N PHE A 24 2.93 -5.36 -20.41
CA PHE A 24 1.82 -6.31 -20.49
C PHE A 24 2.01 -7.35 -21.60
N ALA A 25 2.60 -6.96 -22.74
CA ALA A 25 2.88 -7.87 -23.85
C ALA A 25 4.01 -8.86 -23.49
N ALA A 26 5.05 -8.38 -22.81
CA ALA A 26 6.16 -9.21 -22.36
C ALA A 26 5.77 -10.23 -21.27
N ARG A 27 4.76 -9.88 -20.46
CA ARG A 27 4.28 -10.70 -19.34
C ARG A 27 2.75 -10.82 -19.36
N PRO A 28 2.19 -11.75 -20.17
CA PRO A 28 0.72 -11.85 -20.36
C PRO A 28 -0.09 -12.10 -19.09
N ALA A 29 0.51 -12.72 -18.06
CA ALA A 29 -0.17 -12.97 -16.78
C ALA A 29 -0.32 -11.73 -15.92
N VAL A 30 0.54 -10.71 -16.08
CA VAL A 30 0.52 -9.49 -15.27
C VAL A 30 -0.82 -8.74 -15.42
N GLN A 31 -1.40 -8.38 -14.28
CA GLN A 31 -2.70 -7.69 -14.19
C GLN A 31 -2.58 -6.19 -13.99
N LEU A 32 -1.44 -5.73 -13.39
CA LEU A 32 -1.19 -4.34 -13.06
C LEU A 32 0.26 -3.96 -13.38
N VAL A 33 0.45 -2.84 -14.06
CA VAL A 33 1.75 -2.21 -14.30
C VAL A 33 1.79 -0.90 -13.55
N ALA A 34 2.83 -0.68 -12.75
CA ALA A 34 3.13 0.59 -12.10
C ALA A 34 4.49 1.12 -12.56
N SER A 35 4.68 2.42 -12.55
CA SER A 35 5.96 3.06 -12.91
C SER A 35 6.43 4.02 -11.82
N ASP A 36 7.72 4.40 -11.87
CA ASP A 36 8.21 5.54 -11.12
C ASP A 36 7.68 6.86 -11.71
N ALA A 37 7.81 7.93 -10.94
CA ALA A 37 7.45 9.28 -11.34
C ALA A 37 8.51 10.29 -10.89
N THR A 38 8.75 11.33 -11.68
CA THR A 38 9.47 12.51 -11.23
C THR A 38 8.53 13.35 -10.37
N LEU A 39 8.93 13.77 -9.17
CA LEU A 39 8.14 14.70 -8.38
C LEU A 39 8.33 16.12 -8.94
N ILE A 40 7.21 16.78 -9.24
CA ILE A 40 7.21 18.16 -9.76
C ILE A 40 6.43 19.08 -8.82
N ASP A 41 6.78 20.36 -8.81
CA ASP A 41 6.07 21.37 -8.03
C ASP A 41 4.78 21.85 -8.73
N ALA A 42 4.10 22.84 -8.15
CA ALA A 42 2.86 23.39 -8.66
C ALA A 42 2.99 24.03 -10.08
N VAL A 43 4.21 24.47 -10.45
CA VAL A 43 4.48 25.07 -11.77
C VAL A 43 5.12 24.08 -12.75
N GLY A 44 5.37 22.82 -12.33
CA GLY A 44 5.92 21.76 -13.16
C GLY A 44 7.45 21.66 -13.12
N ALA A 45 8.13 22.35 -12.20
CA ALA A 45 9.58 22.21 -12.03
C ALA A 45 9.93 20.92 -11.26
N ASP A 46 11.01 20.26 -11.69
CA ASP A 46 11.51 19.03 -11.05
C ASP A 46 12.02 19.33 -9.63
N LEU A 47 11.52 18.59 -8.65
CA LEU A 47 11.92 18.68 -7.24
C LEU A 47 13.20 17.89 -6.92
N GLY A 48 13.85 17.29 -7.92
CA GLY A 48 15.13 16.57 -7.78
C GLY A 48 15.01 15.20 -7.11
N THR A 49 13.80 14.66 -7.00
CA THR A 49 13.56 13.34 -6.41
C THR A 49 12.45 12.59 -7.14
N THR A 50 12.32 11.28 -6.89
CA THR A 50 11.30 10.45 -7.51
C THR A 50 10.30 9.91 -6.49
N LEU A 51 9.18 9.44 -7.00
CA LEU A 51 8.15 8.80 -6.18
C LEU A 51 8.72 7.57 -5.47
N PHE A 52 9.42 6.68 -6.19
CA PHE A 52 10.01 5.48 -5.62
C PHE A 52 11.05 5.80 -4.54
N ALA A 53 11.94 6.76 -4.78
CA ALA A 53 12.90 7.20 -3.78
C ALA A 53 12.21 7.70 -2.51
N THR A 54 11.12 8.43 -2.66
CA THR A 54 10.33 8.98 -1.54
C THR A 54 9.57 7.90 -0.77
N LEU A 55 9.08 6.87 -1.46
CA LEU A 55 8.44 5.69 -0.85
C LEU A 55 9.46 4.71 -0.26
N GLY A 56 10.77 4.93 -0.48
CA GLY A 56 11.83 3.99 -0.11
C GLY A 56 11.71 2.67 -0.87
N LEU A 57 11.29 2.75 -2.14
CA LEU A 57 11.18 1.62 -3.05
C LEU A 57 12.47 1.54 -3.86
N ASP A 58 13.44 0.80 -3.33
CA ASP A 58 14.70 0.48 -3.97
C ASP A 58 14.56 -0.69 -4.97
N ASP A 59 15.64 -0.99 -5.70
CA ASP A 59 15.63 -2.08 -6.69
C ASP A 59 15.33 -3.46 -6.09
N ALA A 60 15.76 -3.72 -4.85
CA ALA A 60 15.50 -5.00 -4.19
C ALA A 60 14.01 -5.14 -3.83
N LEU A 61 13.40 -4.09 -3.27
CA LEU A 61 11.98 -4.07 -2.95
C LEU A 61 11.12 -4.07 -4.22
N ARG A 62 11.56 -3.35 -5.26
CA ARG A 62 10.92 -3.38 -6.58
C ARG A 62 10.92 -4.79 -7.16
N GLY A 63 12.05 -5.52 -7.07
CA GLY A 63 12.14 -6.91 -7.51
C GLY A 63 11.18 -7.84 -6.75
N ARG A 64 10.98 -7.64 -5.45
CA ARG A 64 9.99 -8.40 -4.66
C ARG A 64 8.54 -8.08 -5.06
N LEU A 65 8.22 -6.81 -5.33
CA LEU A 65 6.90 -6.42 -5.83
C LEU A 65 6.62 -6.97 -7.24
N ASP A 66 7.66 -7.12 -8.05
CA ASP A 66 7.59 -7.67 -9.40
C ASP A 66 7.58 -9.22 -9.41
N GLY A 67 7.69 -9.83 -8.24
CA GLY A 67 7.82 -11.26 -7.99
C GLY A 67 6.70 -11.86 -7.13
N PRO A 68 6.88 -13.11 -6.68
CA PRO A 68 5.91 -13.83 -5.88
C PRO A 68 5.71 -13.25 -4.46
N GLU A 69 6.64 -12.42 -3.99
CA GLU A 69 6.56 -11.77 -2.68
C GLU A 69 5.66 -10.52 -2.69
N ALA A 70 5.12 -10.10 -3.83
CA ALA A 70 4.32 -8.89 -3.99
C ALA A 70 3.17 -8.78 -2.97
N PHE A 71 2.47 -9.90 -2.73
CA PHE A 71 1.37 -9.94 -1.77
C PHE A 71 1.84 -9.62 -0.34
N ASP A 72 2.92 -10.22 0.12
CA ASP A 72 3.47 -9.98 1.46
C ASP A 72 3.96 -8.52 1.62
N GLU A 73 4.62 -7.97 0.60
CA GLU A 73 5.07 -6.57 0.61
C GLU A 73 3.90 -5.58 0.68
N LEU A 74 2.83 -5.84 -0.06
CA LEU A 74 1.63 -5.01 -0.04
C LEU A 74 0.80 -5.20 1.24
N LEU A 75 0.84 -6.37 1.89
CA LEU A 75 0.29 -6.55 3.23
C LEU A 75 1.02 -5.72 4.30
N HIS A 76 2.31 -5.48 4.09
CA HIS A 76 3.13 -4.65 4.98
C HIS A 76 2.74 -3.17 4.86
N ARG A 77 2.73 -2.63 3.62
CA ARG A 77 2.39 -1.21 3.36
C ARG A 77 2.01 -0.98 1.89
N ASN A 78 1.27 0.09 1.63
CA ASN A 78 1.07 0.54 0.26
C ASN A 78 2.38 1.10 -0.32
N LEU A 79 2.71 0.67 -1.52
CA LEU A 79 3.92 1.03 -2.27
C LEU A 79 3.61 1.55 -3.68
N LEU A 80 2.33 1.54 -4.08
CA LEU A 80 1.90 1.95 -5.40
C LEU A 80 0.98 3.18 -5.30
N THR A 81 1.07 4.05 -6.29
CA THR A 81 0.28 5.29 -6.38
C THR A 81 -0.56 5.25 -7.64
N GLY A 82 -1.85 5.50 -7.51
CA GLY A 82 -2.84 5.35 -8.58
C GLY A 82 -2.44 6.04 -9.87
N ALA A 83 -1.96 7.29 -9.79
CA ALA A 83 -1.52 8.06 -10.95
C ALA A 83 -0.47 7.34 -11.83
N THR A 84 0.32 6.42 -11.25
CA THR A 84 1.36 5.66 -11.96
C THR A 84 0.88 4.33 -12.52
N VAL A 85 -0.38 3.94 -12.24
CA VAL A 85 -0.89 2.59 -12.46
C VAL A 85 -1.65 2.47 -13.79
N MET A 86 -1.42 1.34 -14.46
CA MET A 86 -2.22 0.85 -15.57
C MET A 86 -2.62 -0.60 -15.32
N VAL A 87 -3.86 -0.98 -15.61
CA VAL A 87 -4.42 -2.28 -15.28
C VAL A 87 -5.12 -2.93 -16.46
N ARG A 88 -5.24 -4.27 -16.44
CA ARG A 88 -6.19 -4.95 -17.32
C ARG A 88 -7.63 -4.65 -16.87
N ARG A 89 -8.54 -4.47 -17.80
CA ARG A 89 -9.96 -4.26 -17.52
C ARG A 89 -10.54 -5.40 -16.67
N GLU A 90 -10.16 -6.63 -16.96
CA GLU A 90 -10.60 -7.80 -16.21
C GLU A 90 -10.21 -7.77 -14.72
N LEU A 91 -9.11 -7.09 -14.35
CA LEU A 91 -8.74 -6.87 -12.96
C LEU A 91 -9.78 -6.00 -12.25
N ILE A 92 -10.25 -4.92 -12.90
CA ILE A 92 -11.28 -4.03 -12.34
C ILE A 92 -12.58 -4.81 -12.12
N GLU A 93 -12.96 -5.63 -13.09
CA GLU A 93 -14.18 -6.46 -13.01
C GLU A 93 -14.11 -7.48 -11.87
N ARG A 94 -12.95 -8.11 -11.66
CA ARG A 94 -12.70 -9.03 -10.53
C ARG A 94 -12.65 -8.31 -9.19
N ALA A 95 -12.09 -7.10 -9.16
CA ALA A 95 -11.95 -6.31 -7.94
C ALA A 95 -13.27 -5.68 -7.47
N ALA A 96 -14.26 -5.58 -8.35
CA ALA A 96 -15.56 -4.98 -8.04
C ALA A 96 -16.46 -5.91 -7.20
N PRO A 97 -17.32 -5.36 -6.33
CA PRO A 97 -17.39 -3.96 -5.91
C PRO A 97 -16.21 -3.58 -5.01
N PHE A 98 -15.70 -2.35 -5.11
CA PHE A 98 -14.58 -1.88 -4.30
C PHE A 98 -14.99 -1.70 -2.84
N PRO A 99 -14.23 -2.22 -1.85
CA PRO A 99 -14.54 -2.02 -0.44
C PRO A 99 -14.35 -0.56 -0.03
N GLY A 100 -15.28 -0.02 0.78
CA GLY A 100 -15.22 1.38 1.21
C GLY A 100 -14.06 1.73 2.15
N SER A 101 -13.40 0.73 2.76
CA SER A 101 -12.22 0.93 3.61
C SER A 101 -10.91 1.06 2.83
N TRP A 102 -10.93 0.82 1.51
CA TRP A 102 -9.74 0.80 0.65
C TRP A 102 -9.78 1.94 -0.38
N VAL A 103 -8.61 2.51 -0.67
CA VAL A 103 -8.40 3.34 -1.85
C VAL A 103 -8.33 2.41 -3.07
N HIS A 104 -8.87 2.85 -4.19
CA HIS A 104 -9.05 2.01 -5.38
C HIS A 104 -7.74 1.40 -5.93
N ASP A 105 -6.67 2.18 -5.96
CA ASP A 105 -5.35 1.74 -6.44
C ASP A 105 -4.70 0.71 -5.51
N GLU A 106 -4.79 0.91 -4.19
CA GLU A 106 -4.31 -0.05 -3.20
C GLU A 106 -5.09 -1.37 -3.29
N TRP A 107 -6.42 -1.30 -3.46
CA TRP A 107 -7.26 -2.49 -3.62
C TRP A 107 -6.93 -3.25 -4.89
N LEU A 108 -6.78 -2.55 -6.03
CA LEU A 108 -6.37 -3.14 -7.30
C LEU A 108 -5.00 -3.83 -7.20
N ALA A 109 -4.04 -3.21 -6.50
CA ALA A 109 -2.73 -3.81 -6.27
C ALA A 109 -2.82 -5.12 -5.47
N MET A 110 -3.65 -5.15 -4.41
CA MET A 110 -3.89 -6.36 -3.61
C MET A 110 -4.51 -7.47 -4.46
N VAL A 111 -5.55 -7.17 -5.26
CA VAL A 111 -6.18 -8.16 -6.15
C VAL A 111 -5.21 -8.64 -7.22
N ALA A 112 -4.42 -7.73 -7.83
CA ALA A 112 -3.42 -8.10 -8.83
C ALA A 112 -2.36 -9.06 -8.25
N SER A 113 -1.90 -8.82 -7.03
CA SER A 113 -0.85 -9.64 -6.39
C SER A 113 -1.26 -11.09 -6.14
N VAL A 114 -2.57 -11.38 -6.05
CA VAL A 114 -3.09 -12.74 -5.82
C VAL A 114 -3.69 -13.39 -7.07
N THR A 115 -3.76 -12.66 -8.20
CA THR A 115 -4.40 -13.18 -9.43
C THR A 115 -3.44 -13.41 -10.58
N GLY A 116 -2.51 -12.51 -10.85
CA GLY A 116 -1.60 -12.64 -12.00
C GLY A 116 -0.31 -11.82 -11.83
N GLY A 117 -0.20 -11.11 -10.71
CA GLY A 117 0.98 -10.35 -10.35
C GLY A 117 1.03 -8.93 -10.91
N LEU A 118 2.13 -8.29 -10.58
CA LEU A 118 2.43 -6.89 -10.92
C LEU A 118 3.67 -6.81 -11.81
N ALA A 119 3.79 -5.68 -12.50
CA ALA A 119 5.04 -5.24 -13.14
C ALA A 119 5.38 -3.84 -12.63
N VAL A 120 6.56 -3.69 -12.05
CA VAL A 120 6.99 -2.41 -11.47
C VAL A 120 8.18 -1.87 -12.27
N LEU A 121 7.90 -0.91 -13.14
CA LEU A 121 8.88 -0.33 -14.06
C LEU A 121 9.71 0.75 -13.33
N PRO A 122 11.03 0.76 -13.51
CA PRO A 122 11.89 1.82 -12.96
C PRO A 122 11.78 3.13 -13.74
N ASP A 123 11.10 3.12 -14.88
CA ASP A 123 10.95 4.28 -15.75
C ASP A 123 10.08 5.35 -15.09
N ARG A 124 10.53 6.61 -15.13
CA ARG A 124 9.78 7.77 -14.65
C ARG A 124 8.84 8.22 -15.74
N LEU A 125 7.64 7.66 -15.79
CA LEU A 125 6.69 7.88 -16.88
C LEU A 125 5.72 9.03 -16.65
N ILE A 126 5.78 9.66 -15.46
CA ILE A 126 4.88 10.72 -15.03
C ILE A 126 5.66 11.81 -14.30
N GLY A 127 5.30 13.05 -14.52
CA GLY A 127 5.56 14.16 -13.61
C GLY A 127 4.44 14.22 -12.58
N TYR A 128 4.71 13.68 -11.37
CA TYR A 128 3.74 13.62 -10.27
C TYR A 128 3.75 14.93 -9.48
N ARG A 129 2.64 15.67 -9.52
CA ARG A 129 2.58 17.01 -8.96
C ARG A 129 2.38 17.00 -7.45
N GLN A 130 3.24 17.76 -6.76
CA GLN A 130 3.17 17.97 -5.32
C GLN A 130 2.53 19.32 -5.01
N HIS A 131 1.41 19.30 -4.31
CA HIS A 131 0.78 20.48 -3.73
C HIS A 131 0.18 20.14 -2.35
N GLY A 132 -0.12 21.16 -1.54
CA GLY A 132 -0.54 20.96 -0.15
C GLY A 132 -1.85 20.19 0.07
N ALA A 133 -2.58 19.87 -1.01
CA ALA A 133 -3.84 19.11 -0.99
C ALA A 133 -3.66 17.62 -1.38
N ASN A 134 -2.45 17.16 -1.69
CA ASN A 134 -2.24 15.76 -2.06
C ASN A 134 -2.59 14.83 -0.88
N GLN A 135 -3.44 13.83 -1.12
CA GLN A 135 -3.84 12.84 -0.11
C GLN A 135 -2.65 12.01 0.41
N ILE A 136 -1.62 11.88 -0.42
CA ILE A 136 -0.35 11.21 -0.09
C ILE A 136 0.76 12.26 -0.16
N GLY A 137 0.76 13.18 0.81
CA GLY A 137 1.90 14.04 1.01
C GLY A 137 3.05 13.23 1.61
N VAL A 138 4.05 12.90 0.81
CA VAL A 138 5.32 12.35 1.29
C VAL A 138 6.12 13.49 1.89
N THR A 139 5.62 14.06 2.97
CA THR A 139 6.36 15.01 3.77
C THR A 139 7.20 14.20 4.76
N ALA A 140 8.51 14.27 4.63
CA ALA A 140 9.41 13.87 5.70
C ALA A 140 9.04 14.68 6.95
N LEU A 141 8.25 14.08 7.84
CA LEU A 141 7.83 14.73 9.09
C LEU A 141 9.07 15.02 9.93
N GLY A 142 9.32 16.29 10.20
CA GLY A 142 10.27 16.73 11.22
C GLY A 142 9.93 16.14 12.60
N TRP A 143 10.83 16.28 13.56
CA TRP A 143 10.65 15.78 14.92
C TRP A 143 9.33 16.25 15.57
N SER A 144 8.91 17.50 15.33
CA SER A 144 7.63 18.04 15.80
C SER A 144 6.41 17.32 15.19
N GLY A 145 6.44 17.00 13.92
CA GLY A 145 5.36 16.27 13.27
C GLY A 145 5.28 14.79 13.71
N ARG A 146 6.43 14.16 14.01
CA ARG A 146 6.45 12.81 14.61
C ARG A 146 5.85 12.80 16.01
N LEU A 147 6.16 13.83 16.82
CA LEU A 147 5.59 13.96 18.17
C LEU A 147 4.09 14.26 18.12
N ALA A 148 3.62 15.08 17.18
CA ALA A 148 2.20 15.32 16.96
C ALA A 148 1.46 14.02 16.60
N LYS A 149 2.01 13.21 15.69
CA LYS A 149 1.44 11.88 15.35
C LYS A 149 1.37 10.92 16.53
N LEU A 150 2.26 11.00 17.50
CA LEU A 150 2.18 10.18 18.72
C LEU A 150 1.05 10.61 19.65
N ARG A 151 0.53 11.82 19.51
CA ARG A 151 -0.60 12.35 20.29
C ARG A 151 -1.96 12.12 19.64
N GLU A 152 -1.98 11.69 18.37
CA GLU A 152 -3.21 11.33 17.69
C GLU A 152 -3.85 10.09 18.35
N PRO A 153 -5.17 10.05 18.52
CA PRO A 153 -5.87 8.85 19.02
C PRO A 153 -5.60 7.65 18.11
N ARG A 154 -5.29 6.50 18.71
CA ARG A 154 -5.06 5.25 17.95
C ARG A 154 -6.34 4.59 17.46
N THR A 155 -7.48 4.92 18.08
CA THR A 155 -8.74 4.20 17.89
C THR A 155 -9.21 4.21 16.45
N GLU A 156 -9.29 5.39 15.83
CA GLU A 156 -9.72 5.50 14.41
C GLU A 156 -8.75 4.82 13.45
N ARG A 157 -7.43 4.98 13.69
CA ARG A 157 -6.41 4.32 12.88
C ARG A 157 -6.54 2.80 12.97
N ASN A 158 -6.62 2.25 14.18
CA ASN A 158 -6.67 0.82 14.38
C ASN A 158 -8.02 0.24 13.91
N ALA A 159 -9.13 0.96 14.06
CA ALA A 159 -10.42 0.56 13.50
C ALA A 159 -10.37 0.49 11.96
N ARG A 160 -9.76 1.49 11.31
CA ARG A 160 -9.57 1.49 9.85
C ARG A 160 -8.68 0.33 9.39
N LEU A 161 -7.57 0.05 10.08
CA LEU A 161 -6.69 -1.07 9.74
C LEU A 161 -7.40 -2.42 9.92
N LEU A 162 -8.22 -2.56 10.97
CA LEU A 162 -9.04 -3.75 11.19
C LEU A 162 -10.09 -3.92 10.09
N ALA A 163 -10.81 -2.85 9.72
CA ALA A 163 -11.78 -2.89 8.63
C ALA A 163 -11.12 -3.32 7.31
N ARG A 164 -9.97 -2.76 6.98
CA ARG A 164 -9.19 -3.15 5.79
C ARG A 164 -8.76 -4.62 5.83
N ALA A 165 -8.27 -5.11 6.97
CA ALA A 165 -7.90 -6.52 7.12
C ALA A 165 -9.11 -7.45 7.01
N SER A 166 -10.28 -7.02 7.52
CA SER A 166 -11.54 -7.78 7.39
C SER A 166 -11.99 -7.88 5.93
N ASP A 167 -11.98 -6.77 5.18
CA ASP A 167 -12.30 -6.78 3.75
C ASP A 167 -11.38 -7.70 2.94
N LEU A 168 -10.06 -7.71 3.25
CA LEU A 168 -9.11 -8.63 2.61
C LEU A 168 -9.49 -10.10 2.91
N ALA A 169 -9.70 -10.43 4.19
CA ALA A 169 -9.98 -11.80 4.62
C ALA A 169 -11.32 -12.33 4.08
N GLU A 170 -12.30 -11.45 3.88
CA GLU A 170 -13.61 -11.81 3.34
C GLU A 170 -13.55 -12.04 1.82
N ARG A 171 -12.78 -11.27 1.09
CA ARG A 171 -12.89 -11.16 -0.37
C ARG A 171 -11.77 -11.82 -1.16
N LEU A 172 -10.52 -11.61 -0.76
CA LEU A 172 -9.38 -12.08 -1.56
C LEU A 172 -9.31 -13.61 -1.73
N PRO A 173 -9.65 -14.45 -0.74
CA PRO A 173 -9.62 -15.90 -0.95
C PRO A 173 -10.54 -16.38 -2.07
N GLY A 174 -11.67 -15.70 -2.28
CA GLY A 174 -12.61 -16.03 -3.37
C GLY A 174 -12.14 -15.56 -4.76
N ILE A 175 -11.15 -14.68 -4.84
CA ILE A 175 -10.62 -14.09 -6.08
C ILE A 175 -9.27 -14.71 -6.45
N ALA A 176 -8.48 -15.13 -5.47
CA ALA A 176 -7.12 -15.61 -5.62
C ALA A 176 -7.03 -16.93 -6.38
N ALA A 177 -5.91 -17.16 -7.05
CA ALA A 177 -5.60 -18.43 -7.70
C ALA A 177 -5.43 -19.57 -6.66
N ASP A 178 -4.79 -19.29 -5.52
CA ASP A 178 -4.74 -20.16 -4.35
C ASP A 178 -5.43 -19.49 -3.15
N GLY A 179 -6.74 -19.68 -3.06
CA GLY A 179 -7.56 -19.06 -2.02
C GLY A 179 -7.25 -19.57 -0.61
N ALA A 180 -6.81 -20.81 -0.47
CA ALA A 180 -6.50 -21.40 0.84
C ALA A 180 -5.24 -20.79 1.43
N GLU A 181 -4.15 -20.67 0.66
CA GLU A 181 -2.91 -20.03 1.09
C GLU A 181 -3.14 -18.54 1.44
N VAL A 182 -3.89 -17.84 0.59
CA VAL A 182 -4.24 -16.43 0.84
C VAL A 182 -5.07 -16.28 2.12
N ALA A 183 -6.04 -17.17 2.37
CA ALA A 183 -6.84 -17.15 3.59
C ALA A 183 -5.99 -17.32 4.85
N ASP A 184 -5.04 -18.25 4.85
CA ASP A 184 -4.14 -18.48 5.99
C ASP A 184 -3.27 -17.25 6.30
N ARG A 185 -2.70 -16.63 5.27
CA ARG A 185 -1.91 -15.39 5.42
C ARG A 185 -2.77 -14.24 5.98
N LEU A 186 -3.99 -14.08 5.48
CA LEU A 186 -4.91 -13.04 5.91
C LEU A 186 -5.47 -13.29 7.31
N ALA A 187 -5.68 -14.54 7.74
CA ALA A 187 -6.08 -14.87 9.09
C ALA A 187 -5.07 -14.36 10.12
N ALA A 188 -3.78 -14.49 9.84
CA ALA A 188 -2.71 -13.99 10.71
C ALA A 188 -2.67 -12.44 10.77
N LYS A 189 -2.89 -11.74 9.64
CA LYS A 189 -3.01 -10.28 9.60
C LYS A 189 -4.26 -9.81 10.35
N LEU A 190 -5.40 -10.42 10.10
CA LEU A 190 -6.65 -10.07 10.76
C LEU A 190 -6.55 -10.24 12.28
N ALA A 191 -5.94 -11.35 12.76
CA ALA A 191 -5.69 -11.57 14.17
C ALA A 191 -4.78 -10.47 14.77
N HIS A 192 -3.76 -10.01 14.02
CA HIS A 192 -2.91 -8.89 14.43
C HIS A 192 -3.70 -7.59 14.61
N GLU A 193 -4.52 -7.22 13.63
CA GLU A 193 -5.31 -5.98 13.71
C GLU A 193 -6.41 -6.07 14.78
N HIS A 194 -6.97 -7.24 15.05
CA HIS A 194 -7.87 -7.48 16.17
C HIS A 194 -7.20 -7.22 17.52
N VAL A 195 -5.99 -7.73 17.74
CA VAL A 195 -5.24 -7.48 18.98
C VAL A 195 -5.01 -5.97 19.15
N ARG A 196 -4.59 -5.27 18.09
CA ARG A 196 -4.30 -3.84 18.12
C ARG A 196 -5.53 -2.97 18.37
N SER A 197 -6.66 -3.30 17.75
CA SER A 197 -7.91 -2.56 17.93
C SER A 197 -8.54 -2.79 19.32
N SER A 198 -8.31 -3.96 19.93
CA SER A 198 -8.84 -4.33 21.24
C SER A 198 -7.95 -3.94 22.43
N LEU A 199 -6.82 -3.26 22.21
CA LEU A 199 -5.90 -2.86 23.29
C LEU A 199 -6.60 -1.96 24.33
N PRO A 200 -6.39 -2.20 25.64
CA PRO A 200 -7.00 -1.44 26.71
C PRO A 200 -6.69 0.07 26.65
N ALA A 201 -7.57 0.91 27.21
CA ALA A 201 -7.33 2.34 27.30
C ALA A 201 -6.13 2.66 28.22
N ALA A 202 -5.98 1.95 29.33
CA ALA A 202 -4.90 2.14 30.28
C ALA A 202 -3.56 1.61 29.72
N HIS A 203 -2.55 2.49 29.60
CA HIS A 203 -1.24 2.19 29.01
C HIS A 203 -0.54 0.98 29.63
N LEU A 204 -0.51 0.86 30.98
CA LEU A 204 0.13 -0.27 31.66
C LEU A 204 -0.53 -1.61 31.33
N ARG A 205 -1.83 -1.63 31.07
CA ARG A 205 -2.54 -2.86 30.69
C ARG A 205 -2.26 -3.31 29.27
N ARG A 206 -1.68 -2.44 28.42
CA ARG A 206 -1.28 -2.76 27.05
C ARG A 206 0.04 -3.56 26.98
N LEU A 207 0.90 -3.45 28.01
CA LEU A 207 2.24 -4.07 28.01
C LEU A 207 2.18 -5.56 27.68
N ALA A 208 1.33 -6.31 28.36
CA ALA A 208 1.25 -7.77 28.16
C ALA A 208 0.71 -8.16 26.77
N PRO A 209 -0.42 -7.63 26.26
CA PRO A 209 -0.89 -7.97 24.93
C PRO A 209 0.03 -7.49 23.82
N VAL A 210 0.63 -6.29 23.92
CA VAL A 210 1.59 -5.78 22.93
C VAL A 210 2.86 -6.63 22.92
N PHE A 211 3.41 -7.00 24.09
CA PHE A 211 4.59 -7.85 24.17
C PHE A 211 4.32 -9.24 23.59
N ARG A 212 3.16 -9.84 23.90
CA ARG A 212 2.76 -11.13 23.34
C ARG A 212 2.67 -11.08 21.82
N GLU A 213 2.02 -10.03 21.30
CA GLU A 213 1.90 -9.83 19.85
C GLU A 213 3.24 -9.54 19.18
N TRP A 214 4.12 -8.78 19.83
CA TRP A 214 5.47 -8.52 19.32
C TRP A 214 6.28 -9.83 19.16
N ARG A 215 6.16 -10.75 20.09
CA ARG A 215 6.85 -12.06 20.01
C ARG A 215 6.40 -12.93 18.83
N THR A 216 5.24 -12.67 18.25
CA THR A 216 4.78 -13.36 17.03
C THR A 216 5.48 -12.87 15.75
N GLY A 217 6.21 -11.76 15.84
CA GLY A 217 6.82 -11.08 14.67
C GLY A 217 5.84 -10.27 13.80
N ARG A 218 4.54 -10.28 14.12
CA ARG A 218 3.50 -9.68 13.26
C ARG A 218 3.61 -8.16 13.13
N TYR A 219 4.13 -7.45 14.13
CA TYR A 219 4.39 -6.01 14.01
C TYR A 219 5.35 -5.68 12.86
N GLY A 220 6.39 -6.48 12.66
CA GLY A 220 7.32 -6.31 11.55
C GLY A 220 6.77 -6.82 10.22
N ARG A 221 5.93 -7.87 10.26
CA ARG A 221 5.38 -8.47 9.04
C ARG A 221 4.22 -7.68 8.44
N TYR A 222 3.37 -7.07 9.25
CA TYR A 222 2.11 -6.45 8.82
C TYR A 222 2.02 -4.95 9.06
N GLY A 223 3.08 -4.31 9.57
CA GLY A 223 3.12 -2.90 9.88
C GLY A 223 4.55 -2.38 10.01
N LEU A 224 4.68 -1.16 10.52
CA LEU A 224 5.96 -0.44 10.61
C LEU A 224 6.85 -0.92 11.79
N GLY A 225 6.70 -2.16 12.24
CA GLY A 225 7.54 -2.77 13.26
C GLY A 225 7.55 -2.01 14.59
N ALA A 226 8.75 -1.61 15.04
CA ALA A 226 8.93 -0.90 16.30
C ALA A 226 8.13 0.42 16.39
N GLN A 227 7.88 1.08 15.27
CA GLN A 227 7.10 2.33 15.25
C GLN A 227 5.63 2.07 15.61
N ASP A 228 5.02 1.03 15.07
CA ASP A 228 3.64 0.68 15.39
C ASP A 228 3.52 0.11 16.81
N LEU A 229 4.50 -0.67 17.26
CA LEU A 229 4.58 -1.13 18.63
C LEU A 229 4.60 0.05 19.61
N LEU A 230 5.45 1.05 19.37
CA LEU A 230 5.52 2.25 20.20
C LEU A 230 4.20 3.02 20.19
N ARG A 231 3.58 3.19 19.03
CA ARG A 231 2.27 3.85 18.90
C ARG A 231 1.21 3.13 19.75
N ASP A 232 1.12 1.82 19.66
CA ASP A 232 0.14 1.02 20.41
C ASP A 232 0.35 1.11 21.94
N LEU A 233 1.60 1.30 22.39
CA LEU A 233 1.91 1.52 23.81
C LEU A 233 1.55 2.92 24.31
N VAL A 234 1.85 3.98 23.53
CA VAL A 234 1.85 5.36 24.04
C VAL A 234 0.71 6.24 23.52
N GLN A 235 0.10 5.93 22.37
CA GLN A 235 -0.97 6.76 21.81
C GLN A 235 -2.23 6.71 22.69
N PRO A 236 -2.96 7.84 22.84
CA PRO A 236 -4.25 7.87 23.53
C PRO A 236 -5.32 7.04 22.78
N VAL A 237 -6.44 6.82 23.44
CA VAL A 237 -7.64 6.16 22.87
C VAL A 237 -8.51 7.21 22.20
#